data_c9209e86b626204a12c99d38323c74b1
#
_entry.id   c9209e86b626204a12c99d38323c74b1
#
_cell.length_a   1.000
_cell.length_b   1.000
_cell.length_c   1.000
_cell.angle_alpha   90.00
_cell.angle_beta   90.00
_cell.angle_gamma   90.00
#
_symmetry.space_group_name_H-M   'P 1'
#
loop_
_entity.id
_entity.type
_entity.pdbx_description
1 polymer ?
#
loop_
_entity_poly.entity_id
_entity_poly.type
_entity_poly.pdbx_seq_one_letter_code
_entity_poly.pdbx_strand_id
1 'polypeptide(L)'
;MNGRGLRITAVVVVVLLIVLVVVDRVAARVXAGQIATQAQRAEHLPSRPAVSLGGFPFLTQVVAGNYRDVRVDVRGHVEQDVRVDRVRADLAGVRVPLADVVRGDVRRIPVDRLAARVELTFADVNAYLRRQGSAITVSPDGQAIRVAGSVQVLGTTYPVSGTADIGVQPASVTFTPRELAASVGAILPPALRQAATELLTVHVPVAGLPFNMQLTSATVAGDRITFAADGRHVVLDADAAIAGR
;
A
#
# COMPACT_ATOMS: atom_id res chain seq x y z
N MET A 1 -24.40 53.62 15.34
CA MET A 1 -24.50 52.36 14.55
C MET A 1 -25.29 51.38 15.41
N ASN A 2 -26.46 50.96 14.91
CA ASN A 2 -27.38 50.16 15.70
C ASN A 2 -26.89 48.73 15.90
N GLY A 3 -26.71 48.29 17.12
CA GLY A 3 -26.22 46.94 17.45
C GLY A 3 -27.00 45.80 16.82
N ARG A 4 -28.27 46.04 16.44
CA ARG A 4 -29.10 45.07 15.72
C ARG A 4 -28.58 44.82 14.29
N GLY A 5 -28.18 45.86 13.56
CA GLY A 5 -27.60 45.71 12.21
C GLY A 5 -26.32 44.89 12.24
N LEU A 6 -25.44 45.15 13.18
CA LEU A 6 -24.19 44.39 13.34
C LEU A 6 -24.44 42.93 13.62
N ARG A 7 -25.43 42.61 14.47
CA ARG A 7 -25.80 41.21 14.78
C ARG A 7 -26.37 40.50 13.57
N ILE A 8 -27.25 41.14 12.79
CA ILE A 8 -27.82 40.58 11.55
C ILE A 8 -26.72 40.32 10.56
N THR A 9 -25.81 41.28 10.32
CA THR A 9 -24.68 41.08 9.42
C THR A 9 -23.79 39.93 9.87
N ALA A 10 -23.48 39.84 11.18
CA ALA A 10 -22.69 38.73 11.71
C ALA A 10 -23.36 37.37 11.47
N VAL A 11 -24.67 37.28 11.71
CA VAL A 11 -25.42 36.03 11.47
C VAL A 11 -25.42 35.66 9.99
N VAL A 12 -25.64 36.64 9.11
CA VAL A 12 -25.61 36.41 7.64
C VAL A 12 -24.24 35.90 7.20
N VAL A 13 -23.17 36.54 7.69
CA VAL A 13 -21.78 36.12 7.38
C VAL A 13 -21.54 34.67 7.86
N VAL A 14 -21.95 34.35 9.09
CA VAL A 14 -21.77 33.00 9.64
C VAL A 14 -22.56 31.97 8.81
N VAL A 15 -23.80 32.28 8.44
CA VAL A 15 -24.61 31.38 7.59
C VAL A 15 -23.94 31.19 6.23
N LEU A 16 -23.46 32.27 5.61
CA LEU A 16 -22.76 32.18 4.33
C LEU A 16 -21.48 31.30 4.43
N LEU A 17 -20.71 31.46 5.52
CA LEU A 17 -19.53 30.63 5.75
C LEU A 17 -19.92 29.15 5.94
N ILE A 18 -20.97 28.87 6.68
CA ILE A 18 -21.45 27.50 6.85
C ILE A 18 -21.86 26.90 5.50
N VAL A 19 -22.62 27.64 4.70
CA VAL A 19 -23.03 27.21 3.36
C VAL A 19 -21.80 26.94 2.48
N LEU A 20 -20.83 27.84 2.49
CA LEU A 20 -19.57 27.67 1.75
C LEU A 20 -18.83 26.38 2.14
N VAL A 21 -18.70 26.13 3.46
CA VAL A 21 -18.07 24.91 3.97
C VAL A 21 -18.84 23.66 3.52
N VAL A 22 -20.15 23.68 3.61
CA VAL A 22 -20.99 22.53 3.21
C VAL A 22 -20.82 22.24 1.73
N VAL A 23 -20.92 23.28 0.88
CA VAL A 23 -20.74 23.13 -0.58
C VAL A 23 -19.36 22.58 -0.90
N ASP A 24 -18.32 23.11 -0.24
CA ASP A 24 -16.94 22.66 -0.41
C ASP A 24 -16.77 21.18 -0.05
N ARG A 25 -17.35 20.74 1.06
CA ARG A 25 -17.25 19.34 1.52
C ARG A 25 -18.04 18.39 0.62
N VAL A 26 -19.22 18.82 0.15
CA VAL A 26 -20.03 18.04 -0.80
C VAL A 26 -19.27 17.88 -2.13
N ALA A 27 -18.71 18.98 -2.66
CA ALA A 27 -17.92 18.94 -3.90
C ALA A 27 -16.74 17.95 -3.76
N ALA A 28 -16.00 17.99 -2.65
CA ALA A 28 -14.89 17.07 -2.40
C ALA A 28 -15.36 15.59 -2.39
N ARG A 29 -16.50 15.30 -1.79
CA ARG A 29 -17.06 13.95 -1.76
C ARG A 29 -17.51 13.45 -3.14
N VAL A 30 -18.13 14.32 -3.90
CA VAL A 30 -18.55 14.00 -5.27
C VAL A 30 -17.35 13.64 -6.16
N UNK A 31 -16.31 14.42 -6.08
CA UNK A 31 -15.27 14.21 -6.62
C UNK A 31 -14.69 13.10 -6.35
N ALA A 32 -14.40 12.80 -5.22
CA ALA A 32 -13.79 11.55 -4.76
C ALA A 32 -14.57 10.31 -5.24
N GLY A 33 -15.90 10.40 -5.17
CA GLY A 33 -16.76 9.32 -5.63
C GLY A 33 -16.62 9.02 -7.13
N GLN A 34 -16.47 10.04 -7.94
CA GLN A 34 -16.27 9.86 -9.38
C GLN A 34 -14.90 9.20 -9.65
N ILE A 35 -13.85 9.67 -8.99
CA ILE A 35 -12.50 9.10 -9.09
C ILE A 35 -12.55 7.61 -8.70
N ALA A 36 -13.20 7.28 -7.59
CA ALA A 36 -13.34 5.90 -7.11
C ALA A 36 -14.04 5.00 -8.14
N THR A 37 -15.10 5.50 -8.78
CA THR A 37 -15.83 4.73 -9.79
C THR A 37 -14.99 4.53 -11.06
N GLN A 38 -14.26 5.56 -11.49
CA GLN A 38 -13.37 5.45 -12.65
C GLN A 38 -12.22 4.48 -12.37
N ALA A 39 -11.59 4.58 -11.19
CA ALA A 39 -10.51 3.68 -10.79
C ALA A 39 -11.00 2.23 -10.72
N GLN A 40 -12.19 1.99 -10.19
CA GLN A 40 -12.76 0.64 -10.12
C GLN A 40 -12.91 0.04 -11.52
N ARG A 41 -13.42 0.83 -12.47
CA ARG A 41 -13.63 0.36 -13.85
C ARG A 41 -12.31 0.15 -14.60
N ALA A 42 -11.38 1.10 -14.48
CA ALA A 42 -10.10 1.05 -15.18
C ALA A 42 -9.23 -0.11 -14.72
N GLU A 43 -9.16 -0.34 -13.41
CA GLU A 43 -8.33 -1.38 -12.79
C GLU A 43 -9.08 -2.69 -12.55
N HIS A 44 -10.34 -2.79 -12.99
CA HIS A 44 -11.18 -3.99 -12.82
C HIS A 44 -11.20 -4.47 -11.36
N LEU A 45 -11.23 -3.52 -10.39
CA LEU A 45 -11.14 -3.86 -8.98
C LEU A 45 -12.40 -4.61 -8.51
N PRO A 46 -12.24 -5.62 -7.64
CA PRO A 46 -13.39 -6.37 -7.13
C PRO A 46 -14.32 -5.53 -6.26
N SER A 47 -13.80 -4.45 -5.69
CA SER A 47 -14.59 -3.51 -4.90
C SER A 47 -14.20 -2.08 -5.22
N ARG A 48 -15.15 -1.17 -5.00
CA ARG A 48 -14.91 0.26 -5.22
C ARG A 48 -13.89 0.77 -4.19
N PRO A 49 -12.78 1.38 -4.63
CA PRO A 49 -11.82 1.95 -3.69
C PRO A 49 -12.42 3.12 -2.92
N ALA A 50 -11.97 3.28 -1.68
CA ALA A 50 -12.31 4.47 -0.90
C ALA A 50 -11.31 5.57 -1.26
N VAL A 51 -11.81 6.64 -1.86
CA VAL A 51 -11.01 7.81 -2.19
C VAL A 51 -11.45 8.96 -1.31
N SER A 52 -10.52 9.74 -0.80
CA SER A 52 -10.82 10.96 -0.07
C SER A 52 -9.91 12.10 -0.51
N LEU A 53 -10.50 13.27 -0.67
CA LEU A 53 -9.80 14.49 -1.06
C LEU A 53 -9.80 15.43 0.14
N GLY A 54 -8.64 15.66 0.70
CA GLY A 54 -8.43 16.46 1.89
C GLY A 54 -8.08 17.92 1.58
N GLY A 55 -7.92 18.68 2.67
CA GLY A 55 -7.62 20.10 2.58
C GLY A 55 -8.87 20.97 2.48
N PHE A 56 -8.72 22.22 2.89
CA PHE A 56 -9.79 23.23 2.88
C PHE A 56 -9.20 24.57 2.44
N PRO A 57 -9.87 25.35 1.60
CA PRO A 57 -11.05 24.97 0.80
C PRO A 57 -10.71 24.03 -0.36
N PHE A 58 -11.56 23.05 -0.64
CA PHE A 58 -11.37 22.10 -1.74
C PHE A 58 -11.55 22.78 -3.11
N LEU A 59 -12.55 23.65 -3.21
CA LEU A 59 -12.85 24.35 -4.49
C LEU A 59 -11.69 25.20 -4.97
N THR A 60 -10.92 25.81 -4.05
CA THR A 60 -9.73 26.57 -4.45
C THR A 60 -8.63 25.65 -4.98
N GLN A 61 -8.53 24.42 -4.44
CA GLN A 61 -7.59 23.42 -4.94
C GLN A 61 -7.95 22.98 -6.37
N VAL A 62 -9.25 22.84 -6.65
CA VAL A 62 -9.74 22.48 -8.01
C VAL A 62 -9.36 23.57 -9.01
N VAL A 63 -9.62 24.82 -8.66
CA VAL A 63 -9.30 25.96 -9.56
C VAL A 63 -7.79 26.08 -9.77
N ALA A 64 -7.01 25.88 -8.70
CA ALA A 64 -5.55 25.91 -8.77
C ALA A 64 -4.93 24.67 -9.43
N GLY A 65 -5.71 23.58 -9.57
CA GLY A 65 -5.21 22.31 -10.08
C GLY A 65 -4.18 21.65 -9.16
N ASN A 66 -4.24 21.93 -7.86
CA ASN A 66 -3.24 21.44 -6.89
C ASN A 66 -3.97 20.91 -5.64
N TYR A 67 -3.95 19.59 -5.49
CA TYR A 67 -4.64 18.89 -4.40
C TYR A 67 -3.64 18.55 -3.31
N ARG A 68 -3.90 19.04 -2.12
CA ARG A 68 -2.96 18.93 -0.99
C ARG A 68 -2.85 17.53 -0.42
N ASP A 69 -3.97 16.80 -0.37
CA ASP A 69 -4.06 15.49 0.30
C ASP A 69 -5.08 14.63 -0.44
N VAL A 70 -4.60 13.57 -1.05
CA VAL A 70 -5.44 12.57 -1.73
C VAL A 70 -5.11 11.22 -1.09
N ARG A 71 -6.13 10.52 -0.60
CA ARG A 71 -5.97 9.17 -0.03
C ARG A 71 -6.77 8.18 -0.83
N VAL A 72 -6.16 7.05 -1.09
CA VAL A 72 -6.77 5.93 -1.80
C VAL A 72 -6.62 4.66 -0.96
N ASP A 73 -7.70 3.92 -0.78
CA ASP A 73 -7.72 2.68 -0.01
C ASP A 73 -8.41 1.62 -0.88
N VAL A 74 -7.65 0.62 -1.31
CA VAL A 74 -8.12 -0.49 -2.15
C VAL A 74 -8.07 -1.76 -1.32
N ARG A 75 -9.09 -2.62 -1.45
CA ARG A 75 -9.15 -3.88 -0.70
C ARG A 75 -9.38 -5.06 -1.62
N GLY A 76 -8.76 -6.18 -1.28
CA GLY A 76 -8.98 -7.47 -1.92
C GLY A 76 -8.53 -7.51 -3.37
N HIS A 77 -7.46 -6.80 -3.72
CA HIS A 77 -6.92 -6.80 -5.09
C HIS A 77 -5.98 -7.99 -5.30
N VAL A 78 -5.97 -8.52 -6.51
CA VAL A 78 -5.04 -9.59 -6.89
C VAL A 78 -4.03 -9.01 -7.87
N GLU A 79 -2.76 -9.09 -7.52
CA GLU A 79 -1.66 -8.59 -8.34
C GLU A 79 -0.64 -9.72 -8.55
N GLN A 80 -0.38 -10.09 -9.80
CA GLN A 80 0.58 -11.15 -10.16
C GLN A 80 0.37 -12.44 -9.35
N ASP A 81 -0.89 -12.87 -9.25
CA ASP A 81 -1.33 -14.06 -8.49
C ASP A 81 -1.17 -13.96 -6.97
N VAL A 82 -0.78 -12.81 -6.43
CA VAL A 82 -0.79 -12.56 -4.99
C VAL A 82 -2.04 -11.79 -4.63
N ARG A 83 -2.81 -12.32 -3.70
CA ARG A 83 -3.94 -11.57 -3.15
C ARG A 83 -3.41 -10.57 -2.13
N VAL A 84 -3.68 -9.31 -2.37
CA VAL A 84 -3.33 -8.20 -1.47
C VAL A 84 -4.59 -7.85 -0.67
N ASP A 85 -4.50 -7.95 0.65
CA ASP A 85 -5.65 -7.68 1.53
C ASP A 85 -6.03 -6.20 1.46
N ARG A 86 -5.03 -5.31 1.48
CA ARG A 86 -5.28 -3.88 1.46
C ARG A 86 -4.09 -3.10 0.91
N VAL A 87 -4.38 -2.11 0.08
CA VAL A 87 -3.40 -1.12 -0.38
C VAL A 87 -3.91 0.26 0.03
N ARG A 88 -3.09 1.01 0.74
CA ARG A 88 -3.36 2.41 1.08
C ARG A 88 -2.29 3.27 0.44
N ALA A 89 -2.71 4.37 -0.20
CA ALA A 89 -1.81 5.36 -0.77
C ALA A 89 -2.22 6.74 -0.28
N ASP A 90 -1.27 7.46 0.29
CA ASP A 90 -1.41 8.86 0.71
C ASP A 90 -0.55 9.70 -0.22
N LEU A 91 -1.19 10.60 -0.97
CA LEU A 91 -0.54 11.45 -1.97
C LEU A 91 -0.66 12.91 -1.53
N ALA A 92 0.45 13.63 -1.54
CA ALA A 92 0.49 15.05 -1.18
C ALA A 92 1.01 15.87 -2.36
N GLY A 93 0.37 17.01 -2.61
CA GLY A 93 0.76 17.92 -3.69
C GLY A 93 0.53 17.32 -5.07
N VAL A 94 -0.67 16.79 -5.28
CA VAL A 94 -1.07 16.21 -6.57
C VAL A 94 -1.46 17.35 -7.52
N ARG A 95 -0.81 17.43 -8.68
CA ARG A 95 -1.05 18.51 -9.64
C ARG A 95 -1.79 17.99 -10.87
N VAL A 96 -3.05 18.43 -11.01
CA VAL A 96 -3.87 18.13 -12.18
C VAL A 96 -4.58 19.43 -12.58
N PRO A 97 -4.09 20.13 -13.60
CA PRO A 97 -4.74 21.37 -14.04
C PRO A 97 -6.19 21.14 -14.45
N LEU A 98 -7.07 22.03 -14.02
CA LEU A 98 -8.51 21.93 -14.32
C LEU A 98 -8.76 21.88 -15.84
N ALA A 99 -7.96 22.61 -16.61
CA ALA A 99 -8.08 22.61 -18.07
C ALA A 99 -7.86 21.21 -18.67
N ASP A 100 -6.90 20.43 -18.12
CA ASP A 100 -6.63 19.08 -18.61
C ASP A 100 -7.75 18.12 -18.21
N VAL A 101 -8.32 18.29 -17.01
CA VAL A 101 -9.48 17.51 -16.57
C VAL A 101 -10.69 17.76 -17.49
N VAL A 102 -10.97 19.04 -17.82
CA VAL A 102 -12.10 19.43 -18.66
C VAL A 102 -11.94 18.89 -20.10
N ARG A 103 -10.71 18.88 -20.60
CA ARG A 103 -10.40 18.37 -21.95
C ARG A 103 -10.32 16.84 -22.01
N GLY A 104 -10.24 16.17 -20.86
CA GLY A 104 -10.00 14.73 -20.79
C GLY A 104 -8.59 14.33 -21.20
N ASP A 105 -7.62 15.22 -21.06
CA ASP A 105 -6.23 15.02 -21.50
C ASP A 105 -5.27 14.97 -20.32
N VAL A 106 -5.67 14.30 -19.25
CA VAL A 106 -4.82 14.07 -18.08
C VAL A 106 -3.92 12.88 -18.39
N ARG A 107 -2.65 13.13 -18.67
CA ARG A 107 -1.66 12.08 -19.01
C ARG A 107 -0.64 11.88 -17.91
N ARG A 108 -0.17 12.95 -17.32
CA ARG A 108 0.88 12.93 -16.29
C ARG A 108 0.41 13.70 -15.07
N ILE A 109 0.49 13.04 -13.94
CA ILE A 109 0.06 13.59 -12.66
C ILE A 109 1.29 13.71 -11.75
N PRO A 110 1.93 14.87 -11.70
CA PRO A 110 3.02 15.08 -10.74
C PRO A 110 2.49 15.06 -9.31
N VAL A 111 3.22 14.38 -8.44
CA VAL A 111 2.90 14.23 -7.02
C VAL A 111 4.16 14.57 -6.22
N ASP A 112 4.06 15.48 -5.27
CA ASP A 112 5.24 15.87 -4.48
C ASP A 112 5.69 14.75 -3.55
N ARG A 113 4.74 14.02 -2.97
CA ARG A 113 5.02 12.94 -2.03
C ARG A 113 3.96 11.85 -2.13
N LEU A 114 4.42 10.61 -2.21
CA LEU A 114 3.57 9.41 -2.25
C LEU A 114 4.04 8.47 -1.15
N ALA A 115 3.15 8.11 -0.23
CA ALA A 115 3.40 7.08 0.77
C ALA A 115 2.40 5.95 0.55
N ALA A 116 2.90 4.73 0.39
CA ALA A 116 2.06 3.56 0.15
C ALA A 116 2.26 2.51 1.25
N ARG A 117 1.19 1.83 1.61
CA ARG A 117 1.21 0.69 2.53
C ARG A 117 0.43 -0.44 1.91
N VAL A 118 1.06 -1.61 1.90
CA VAL A 118 0.49 -2.84 1.34
C VAL A 118 0.40 -3.86 2.47
N GLU A 119 -0.80 -4.37 2.72
CA GLU A 119 -1.06 -5.37 3.75
C GLU A 119 -1.35 -6.72 3.09
N LEU A 120 -0.60 -7.75 3.50
CA LEU A 120 -0.78 -9.14 3.06
C LEU A 120 -1.09 -9.99 4.29
N THR A 121 -2.02 -10.93 4.18
CA THR A 121 -2.22 -11.92 5.23
C THR A 121 -1.23 -13.08 5.05
N PHE A 122 -0.86 -13.75 6.14
CA PHE A 122 -0.06 -14.96 6.06
C PHE A 122 -0.76 -16.07 5.25
N ALA A 123 -2.10 -16.09 5.28
CA ALA A 123 -2.88 -17.03 4.48
C ALA A 123 -2.67 -16.80 2.97
N ASP A 124 -2.67 -15.53 2.53
CA ASP A 124 -2.46 -15.18 1.13
C ASP A 124 -1.03 -15.47 0.68
N VAL A 125 -0.04 -15.17 1.54
CA VAL A 125 1.37 -15.50 1.28
C VAL A 125 1.54 -17.02 1.14
N ASN A 126 0.97 -17.80 2.04
CA ASN A 126 1.04 -19.26 1.97
C ASN A 126 0.31 -19.81 0.74
N ALA A 127 -0.81 -19.20 0.36
CA ALA A 127 -1.52 -19.60 -0.86
C ALA A 127 -0.65 -19.34 -2.10
N TYR A 128 0.06 -18.21 -2.15
CA TYR A 128 1.00 -17.91 -3.22
C TYR A 128 2.16 -18.92 -3.25
N LEU A 129 2.79 -19.18 -2.09
CA LEU A 129 3.90 -20.12 -1.98
C LEU A 129 3.50 -21.52 -2.49
N ARG A 130 2.30 -22.00 -2.11
CA ARG A 130 1.80 -23.31 -2.61
C ARG A 130 1.61 -23.30 -4.12
N ARG A 131 1.09 -22.20 -4.71
CA ARG A 131 0.92 -22.11 -6.17
C ARG A 131 2.26 -22.16 -6.91
N GLN A 132 3.33 -21.62 -6.28
CA GLN A 132 4.68 -21.67 -6.83
C GLN A 132 5.37 -23.03 -6.57
N GLY A 133 4.65 -24.01 -6.01
CA GLY A 133 5.22 -25.33 -5.71
C GLY A 133 6.15 -25.34 -4.51
N SER A 134 6.16 -24.29 -3.70
CA SER A 134 7.03 -24.21 -2.52
C SER A 134 6.44 -25.05 -1.38
N ALA A 135 7.29 -25.85 -0.75
CA ALA A 135 6.94 -26.61 0.47
C ALA A 135 7.14 -25.78 1.75
N ILE A 136 7.49 -24.48 1.59
CA ILE A 136 7.69 -23.57 2.72
C ILE A 136 6.33 -23.03 3.17
N THR A 137 6.16 -22.93 4.49
CA THR A 137 5.02 -22.22 5.11
C THR A 137 5.53 -21.13 6.03
N VAL A 138 4.77 -20.04 6.08
CA VAL A 138 5.09 -18.90 6.94
C VAL A 138 3.92 -18.62 7.89
N SER A 139 4.25 -18.20 9.11
CA SER A 139 3.25 -17.85 10.12
C SER A 139 3.79 -16.72 11.01
N PRO A 140 2.92 -16.01 11.71
CA PRO A 140 3.40 -14.93 12.59
C PRO A 140 4.07 -15.51 13.85
N ASP A 141 5.11 -14.84 14.33
CA ASP A 141 5.80 -15.16 15.59
C ASP A 141 6.16 -13.84 16.28
N GLY A 142 5.18 -13.22 16.92
CA GLY A 142 5.33 -11.88 17.48
C GLY A 142 5.51 -10.85 16.37
N GLN A 143 6.69 -10.21 16.37
CA GLN A 143 7.07 -9.25 15.32
C GLN A 143 7.96 -9.89 14.25
N ALA A 144 8.30 -11.17 14.41
CA ALA A 144 9.08 -11.94 13.44
C ALA A 144 8.16 -12.86 12.63
N ILE A 145 8.74 -13.59 11.71
CA ILE A 145 8.04 -14.58 10.90
C ILE A 145 8.61 -15.96 11.26
N ARG A 146 7.75 -16.91 11.58
CA ARG A 146 8.13 -18.32 11.67
C ARG A 146 8.06 -18.92 10.28
N VAL A 147 9.16 -19.54 9.87
CA VAL A 147 9.27 -20.25 8.60
C VAL A 147 9.41 -21.74 8.89
N ALA A 148 8.65 -22.57 8.21
CA ALA A 148 8.74 -24.01 8.33
C ALA A 148 8.79 -24.64 6.93
N GLY A 149 9.60 -25.69 6.81
CA GLY A 149 9.78 -26.37 5.54
C GLY A 149 10.49 -27.70 5.73
N SER A 150 11.05 -28.23 4.67
CA SER A 150 11.83 -29.47 4.73
C SER A 150 13.10 -29.34 3.91
N VAL A 151 14.18 -29.90 4.42
CA VAL A 151 15.48 -29.94 3.77
C VAL A 151 15.81 -31.40 3.45
N GLN A 152 16.18 -31.68 2.23
CA GLN A 152 16.58 -33.03 1.82
C GLN A 152 18.11 -33.11 1.82
N VAL A 153 18.65 -34.05 2.59
CA VAL A 153 20.08 -34.30 2.67
C VAL A 153 20.34 -35.80 2.56
N LEU A 154 21.16 -36.17 1.58
CA LEU A 154 21.52 -37.58 1.30
C LEU A 154 20.29 -38.48 1.18
N GLY A 155 19.24 -37.97 0.53
CA GLY A 155 18.02 -38.74 0.31
C GLY A 155 17.02 -38.79 1.47
N THR A 156 17.40 -38.22 2.62
CA THR A 156 16.52 -38.15 3.80
C THR A 156 15.94 -36.75 3.93
N THR A 157 14.65 -36.65 4.16
CA THR A 157 13.93 -35.38 4.34
C THR A 157 13.84 -35.04 5.82
N TYR A 158 14.34 -33.88 6.19
CA TYR A 158 14.31 -33.36 7.56
C TYR A 158 13.37 -32.17 7.63
N PRO A 159 12.32 -32.25 8.43
CA PRO A 159 11.49 -31.06 8.68
C PRO A 159 12.28 -30.06 9.53
N VAL A 160 12.32 -28.83 9.08
CA VAL A 160 13.01 -27.73 9.74
C VAL A 160 12.08 -26.55 9.94
N SER A 161 12.26 -25.85 11.04
CA SER A 161 11.56 -24.59 11.28
C SER A 161 12.49 -23.61 11.96
N GLY A 162 12.16 -22.35 11.80
CA GLY A 162 12.96 -21.29 12.42
C GLY A 162 12.21 -19.98 12.41
N THR A 163 12.73 -19.04 13.17
CA THR A 163 12.25 -17.66 13.17
C THR A 163 13.11 -16.87 12.19
N ALA A 164 12.48 -16.11 11.31
CA ALA A 164 13.19 -15.28 10.35
C ALA A 164 12.94 -13.80 10.63
N ASP A 165 14.02 -13.04 10.57
CA ASP A 165 13.96 -11.57 10.61
C ASP A 165 13.69 -11.03 9.22
N ILE A 166 13.01 -9.91 9.19
CA ILE A 166 12.74 -9.19 7.93
C ILE A 166 13.74 -8.04 7.81
N GLY A 167 14.66 -8.15 6.89
CA GLY A 167 15.56 -7.07 6.51
C GLY A 167 14.96 -6.29 5.34
N VAL A 168 14.91 -4.97 5.47
CA VAL A 168 14.34 -4.11 4.44
C VAL A 168 15.44 -3.25 3.84
N GLN A 169 15.53 -3.25 2.53
CA GLN A 169 16.37 -2.35 1.74
C GLN A 169 15.49 -1.62 0.71
N PRO A 170 15.94 -0.50 0.16
CA PRO A 170 15.09 0.29 -0.75
C PRO A 170 14.49 -0.47 -1.93
N ALA A 171 15.16 -1.54 -2.39
CA ALA A 171 14.72 -2.34 -3.55
C ALA A 171 14.63 -3.83 -3.25
N SER A 172 14.68 -4.27 -1.99
CA SER A 172 14.60 -5.69 -1.66
C SER A 172 14.14 -5.93 -0.24
N VAL A 173 13.53 -7.09 -0.04
CA VAL A 173 13.23 -7.64 1.28
C VAL A 173 14.00 -8.93 1.43
N THR A 174 14.72 -9.07 2.54
CA THR A 174 15.47 -10.27 2.87
C THR A 174 14.85 -10.91 4.10
N PHE A 175 14.56 -12.18 4.00
CA PHE A 175 14.13 -13.00 5.14
C PHE A 175 15.31 -13.85 5.55
N THR A 176 15.87 -13.57 6.73
CA THR A 176 17.05 -14.26 7.24
C THR A 176 16.68 -15.13 8.43
N PRO A 177 16.82 -16.45 8.33
CA PRO A 177 16.51 -17.31 9.48
C PRO A 177 17.49 -17.06 10.63
N ARG A 178 16.96 -16.88 11.83
CA ARG A 178 17.74 -16.60 13.04
C ARG A 178 17.93 -17.87 13.87
N GLU A 179 16.87 -18.56 14.19
CA GLU A 179 16.89 -19.75 15.04
C GLU A 179 16.33 -20.93 14.25
N LEU A 180 17.22 -21.83 13.86
CA LEU A 180 16.82 -23.03 13.12
C LEU A 180 16.85 -24.23 14.06
N ALA A 181 15.76 -24.96 14.09
CA ALA A 181 15.63 -26.20 14.84
C ALA A 181 15.04 -27.30 13.93
N ALA A 182 15.49 -28.50 14.13
CA ALA A 182 14.79 -29.65 13.60
C ALA A 182 13.48 -29.80 14.38
N SER A 183 12.40 -30.11 13.67
CA SER A 183 11.06 -30.19 14.28
C SER A 183 10.94 -31.32 15.33
N VAL A 184 11.95 -32.16 15.47
CA VAL A 184 11.96 -33.31 16.39
C VAL A 184 12.86 -33.07 17.62
N GLY A 185 13.19 -31.80 17.92
CA GLY A 185 14.01 -31.48 19.11
C GLY A 185 15.48 -31.88 19.02
N ALA A 186 15.93 -32.31 17.85
CA ALA A 186 17.32 -32.66 17.63
C ALA A 186 18.16 -31.41 17.31
N ILE A 187 19.37 -31.35 17.86
CA ILE A 187 20.32 -30.30 17.49
C ILE A 187 20.77 -30.55 16.04
N LEU A 188 20.54 -29.58 15.18
CA LEU A 188 20.98 -29.67 13.78
C LEU A 188 22.51 -29.68 13.72
N PRO A 189 23.12 -30.66 13.06
CA PRO A 189 24.56 -30.61 12.81
C PRO A 189 24.94 -29.32 12.07
N PRO A 190 26.17 -28.82 12.22
CA PRO A 190 26.57 -27.55 11.61
C PRO A 190 26.37 -27.50 10.09
N ALA A 191 26.66 -28.57 9.38
CA ALA A 191 26.49 -28.63 7.93
C ALA A 191 25.01 -28.53 7.52
N LEU A 192 24.12 -29.20 8.27
CA LEU A 192 22.66 -29.11 8.04
C LEU A 192 22.12 -27.72 8.37
N ARG A 193 22.64 -27.11 9.41
CA ARG A 193 22.25 -25.75 9.81
C ARG A 193 22.63 -24.75 8.71
N GLN A 194 23.84 -24.85 8.17
CA GLN A 194 24.28 -23.98 7.09
C GLN A 194 23.40 -24.16 5.84
N ALA A 195 23.18 -25.39 5.41
CA ALA A 195 22.33 -25.69 4.25
C ALA A 195 20.89 -25.18 4.46
N ALA A 196 20.34 -25.36 5.68
CA ALA A 196 19.01 -24.84 5.99
C ALA A 196 18.97 -23.31 6.00
N THR A 197 20.02 -22.65 6.50
CA THR A 197 20.11 -21.20 6.48
C THR A 197 20.14 -20.68 5.04
N GLU A 198 20.94 -21.28 4.18
CA GLU A 198 21.04 -20.89 2.77
C GLU A 198 19.72 -21.10 2.04
N LEU A 199 19.07 -22.25 2.25
CA LEU A 199 17.79 -22.57 1.62
C LEU A 199 16.65 -21.67 2.08
N LEU A 200 16.63 -21.34 3.36
CA LEU A 200 15.54 -20.55 3.96
C LEU A 200 15.82 -19.04 3.93
N THR A 201 17.02 -18.60 3.52
CA THR A 201 17.29 -17.19 3.29
C THR A 201 16.68 -16.80 1.95
N VAL A 202 15.63 -16.00 2.01
CA VAL A 202 14.89 -15.60 0.81
C VAL A 202 15.15 -14.12 0.55
N HIS A 203 15.71 -13.83 -0.63
CA HIS A 203 15.85 -12.47 -1.13
C HIS A 203 14.71 -12.22 -2.12
N VAL A 204 13.82 -11.32 -1.75
CA VAL A 204 12.73 -10.91 -2.64
C VAL A 204 13.12 -9.55 -3.24
N PRO A 205 13.59 -9.53 -4.51
CA PRO A 205 13.82 -8.24 -5.15
C PRO A 205 12.47 -7.55 -5.36
N VAL A 206 12.36 -6.35 -4.85
CA VAL A 206 11.22 -5.47 -5.07
C VAL A 206 11.63 -4.45 -6.13
N ALA A 207 12.43 -4.92 -7.09
CA ALA A 207 12.89 -4.10 -8.20
C ALA A 207 11.69 -3.72 -9.06
N GLY A 208 11.57 -2.44 -9.33
CA GLY A 208 10.48 -1.95 -10.16
C GLY A 208 9.25 -1.54 -9.37
N LEU A 209 9.41 -1.18 -8.09
CA LEU A 209 8.32 -0.46 -7.43
C LEU A 209 7.91 0.70 -8.33
N PRO A 210 6.60 0.83 -8.61
CA PRO A 210 6.17 1.87 -9.53
C PRO A 210 6.57 3.25 -9.01
N PHE A 211 6.82 4.16 -9.95
CA PHE A 211 7.05 5.57 -9.64
C PHE A 211 8.32 5.83 -8.82
N ASN A 212 9.36 4.99 -8.96
CA ASN A 212 10.65 5.11 -8.24
C ASN A 212 10.48 5.15 -6.71
N MET A 213 9.47 4.46 -6.19
CA MET A 213 9.27 4.33 -4.76
C MET A 213 10.35 3.47 -4.14
N GLN A 214 10.66 3.75 -2.87
CA GLN A 214 11.62 2.97 -2.10
C GLN A 214 10.92 2.35 -0.90
N LEU A 215 11.19 1.08 -0.69
CA LEU A 215 10.66 0.37 0.47
C LEU A 215 11.32 0.94 1.74
N THR A 216 10.51 1.26 2.74
CA THR A 216 10.98 1.89 3.98
C THR A 216 10.82 0.99 5.20
N SER A 217 9.83 0.11 5.20
CA SER A 217 9.65 -0.82 6.32
C SER A 217 8.83 -2.04 5.92
N ALA A 218 9.01 -3.11 6.68
CA ALA A 218 8.14 -4.28 6.70
C ALA A 218 7.89 -4.63 8.16
N THR A 219 6.63 -4.76 8.54
CA THR A 219 6.25 -5.04 9.93
C THR A 219 5.24 -6.17 10.00
N VAL A 220 5.33 -6.98 11.05
CA VAL A 220 4.39 -8.06 11.32
C VAL A 220 3.50 -7.63 12.49
N ALA A 221 2.21 -7.76 12.31
CA ALA A 221 1.24 -7.49 13.37
C ALA A 221 0.03 -8.42 13.21
N GLY A 222 -0.18 -9.27 14.19
CA GLY A 222 -1.25 -10.27 14.15
C GLY A 222 -1.04 -11.23 12.98
N ASP A 223 -2.05 -11.34 12.13
CA ASP A 223 -2.03 -12.23 10.96
C ASP A 223 -1.54 -11.56 9.68
N ARG A 224 -0.91 -10.37 9.78
CA ARG A 224 -0.57 -9.55 8.61
C ARG A 224 0.88 -9.12 8.58
N ILE A 225 1.38 -8.98 7.37
CA ILE A 225 2.64 -8.31 7.07
C ILE A 225 2.27 -7.01 6.35
N THR A 226 2.80 -5.89 6.84
CA THR A 226 2.60 -4.57 6.24
C THR A 226 3.93 -4.08 5.68
N PHE A 227 3.96 -3.81 4.40
CA PHE A 227 5.09 -3.17 3.71
C PHE A 227 4.76 -1.70 3.52
N ALA A 228 5.72 -0.82 3.79
CA ALA A 228 5.59 0.60 3.53
C ALA A 228 6.66 1.05 2.52
N ALA A 229 6.27 1.93 1.62
CA ALA A 229 7.16 2.49 0.61
C ALA A 229 6.85 3.97 0.43
N ASP A 230 7.88 4.77 0.17
CA ASP A 230 7.76 6.21 -0.02
C ASP A 230 8.40 6.63 -1.34
N GLY A 231 7.80 7.63 -1.97
CA GLY A 231 8.33 8.26 -3.17
C GLY A 231 8.21 9.77 -3.10
N ARG A 232 9.16 10.48 -3.69
CA ARG A 232 9.16 11.95 -3.78
C ARG A 232 9.28 12.37 -5.24
N HIS A 233 8.59 13.45 -5.58
CA HIS A 233 8.56 14.01 -6.94
C HIS A 233 8.21 12.94 -7.97
N VAL A 234 7.15 12.21 -7.65
CA VAL A 234 6.65 11.08 -8.45
C VAL A 234 5.80 11.64 -9.59
N VAL A 235 5.87 11.01 -10.75
CA VAL A 235 4.95 11.31 -11.86
C VAL A 235 4.13 10.04 -12.12
N LEU A 236 2.84 10.12 -11.85
CA LEU A 236 1.91 9.04 -12.18
C LEU A 236 1.50 9.20 -13.65
N ASP A 237 1.67 8.15 -14.43
CA ASP A 237 1.23 8.11 -15.82
C ASP A 237 -0.21 7.59 -15.83
N ALA A 238 -1.15 8.44 -16.27
CA ALA A 238 -2.55 8.06 -16.34
C ALA A 238 -2.76 6.91 -17.33
N ASP A 239 -1.99 6.89 -18.42
CA ASP A 239 -2.06 5.82 -19.42
C ASP A 239 -1.50 4.49 -18.87
N ALA A 240 -0.44 4.55 -18.06
CA ALA A 240 0.13 3.36 -17.42
C ALA A 240 -0.79 2.80 -16.33
N ALA A 241 -1.50 3.68 -15.62
CA ALA A 241 -2.51 3.29 -14.64
C ALA A 241 -3.74 2.64 -15.29
N ILE A 242 -3.97 2.92 -16.58
CA ILE A 242 -5.10 2.34 -17.35
C ILE A 242 -4.65 1.06 -18.09
N ALA A 243 -3.35 0.94 -18.40
CA ALA A 243 -2.83 -0.11 -19.28
C ALA A 243 -2.50 -1.44 -18.58
N GLY A 244 -2.49 -1.51 -17.27
CA GLY A 244 -2.38 -2.76 -16.46
C GLY A 244 -1.45 -3.85 -17.01
N ARG A 245 -0.23 -3.48 -17.49
CA ARG A 245 0.74 -4.45 -18.01
C ARG A 245 2.00 -4.47 -17.17
#